data_0ec1f215aaaf2c4240c0d8c49ffaf08b
#
_entry.id   0ec1f215aaaf2c4240c0d8c49ffaf08b
#
_cell.length_a   1.000
_cell.length_b   1.000
_cell.length_c   1.000
_cell.angle_alpha   90.00
_cell.angle_beta   90.00
_cell.angle_gamma   90.00
#
_symmetry.space_group_name_H-M   'P 1'
#
loop_
_entity.id
_entity.type
_entity.pdbx_description
1 polymer ?
#
loop_
_entity_poly.entity_id
_entity_poly.type
_entity_poly.pdbx_seq_one_letter_code
_entity_poly.pdbx_strand_id
1 'polypeptide(L)'
;MLFNKKFNFMEEIMSQKTTKRVFTRKSKLFLILASMILALSCKNPLGDESGGSGGAGGGGSSGGQTITNEQGKVFPAWYLTAEEQGKELNMSQTLFYSTGTPAQHYRIPAIIVADNGNIVAICDNRHTKHGDIGQTSLSDLIDIVYKISKDGGKTWSAEKIIFPKTTKNDPAIANNKGDALVFKANDGTLVVLAVSGGGYAAADSPNTPSRMLRSESKDNGETWSLWQEVGQDLFEKIKQEHGRKRGFATSGRGLTLKDGTFAAGLSVDGSQKRQGITFVYAYSKDKGMTWNYAGFIPGTDNTVTINEPKPIAQLEDGRVLTSVRNAKNINGGNNNPRLYAIFNADGTSMPNRLSKWNFHDGSVDAEGVVWTRKSAGHDITRILHIQAGPYGRKGLKLYLSKNEEMNWQNIRTILNDNTRACYASMDVAGDGTVITLAEEQTRDNKATTLQYDIVFRRYNMFDLTKEVYKTEWYKEIKTK
;
A
#
# COMPACT_ATOMS: atom_id res chain seq x y z
N MET A 1 22.44 56.27 -14.46
CA MET A 1 23.52 56.47 -13.46
C MET A 1 23.09 55.95 -12.07
N LEU A 2 22.53 54.72 -12.01
CA LEU A 2 21.99 54.12 -10.77
C LEU A 2 22.12 52.59 -10.75
N PHE A 3 23.04 52.03 -11.57
CA PHE A 3 23.19 50.56 -11.68
C PHE A 3 24.57 50.06 -11.18
N ASN A 4 25.48 50.95 -10.71
CA ASN A 4 26.84 50.55 -10.33
C ASN A 4 27.15 50.64 -8.81
N LYS A 5 26.14 50.69 -7.95
CA LYS A 5 26.37 50.75 -6.48
C LYS A 5 25.97 49.50 -5.70
N LYS A 6 25.52 48.45 -6.36
CA LYS A 6 25.16 47.16 -5.71
C LYS A 6 26.16 46.03 -5.88
N PHE A 7 27.18 46.18 -6.72
CA PHE A 7 28.18 45.14 -6.94
C PHE A 7 29.38 45.22 -5.97
N ASN A 8 29.69 46.37 -5.42
CA ASN A 8 30.84 46.51 -4.53
C ASN A 8 30.58 46.19 -3.06
N PHE A 9 29.34 45.87 -2.68
CA PHE A 9 29.00 45.50 -1.28
C PHE A 9 29.05 43.99 -1.00
N MET A 10 29.11 43.19 -2.03
CA MET A 10 29.20 41.73 -1.85
C MET A 10 30.62 41.16 -1.89
N GLU A 11 31.59 41.89 -2.41
CA GLU A 11 33.02 41.48 -2.37
C GLU A 11 33.71 41.78 -1.03
N GLU A 12 33.19 42.73 -0.26
CA GLU A 12 33.79 43.09 1.03
C GLU A 12 33.41 42.17 2.19
N ILE A 13 32.34 41.37 2.03
CA ILE A 13 31.91 40.39 3.03
C ILE A 13 32.58 38.99 2.87
N MET A 14 33.18 38.73 1.73
CA MET A 14 33.88 37.45 1.49
C MET A 14 35.36 37.47 1.85
N SER A 15 35.92 38.63 2.19
CA SER A 15 37.37 38.81 2.50
C SER A 15 37.75 38.72 3.99
N GLN A 16 36.78 38.55 4.91
CA GLN A 16 37.10 38.57 6.34
C GLN A 16 36.89 37.30 7.14
N LYS A 17 36.90 36.13 6.54
CA LYS A 17 36.86 34.87 7.29
C LYS A 17 37.87 33.82 6.85
N THR A 18 39.15 34.26 6.72
CA THR A 18 40.26 33.30 6.63
C THR A 18 41.35 33.74 7.58
N THR A 19 41.25 33.43 8.85
CA THR A 19 42.43 33.48 9.74
C THR A 19 42.37 32.30 10.71
N LYS A 20 43.22 31.36 10.43
CA LYS A 20 43.96 30.40 11.26
C LYS A 20 43.51 30.18 12.71
N ARG A 21 43.25 28.93 13.06
CA ARG A 21 43.78 28.34 14.30
C ARG A 21 44.34 26.94 14.04
N VAL A 22 45.67 26.89 14.02
CA VAL A 22 46.50 25.71 14.22
C VAL A 22 46.69 25.55 15.73
N PHE A 23 46.67 24.31 16.20
CA PHE A 23 47.29 23.74 17.38
C PHE A 23 46.44 22.62 17.94
N THR A 24 46.84 21.42 18.26
CA THR A 24 48.07 20.63 18.44
C THR A 24 47.63 19.21 18.77
N ARG A 25 48.37 18.25 18.26
CA ARG A 25 48.34 16.83 18.63
C ARG A 25 48.59 16.65 20.13
N LYS A 26 47.84 15.77 20.76
CA LYS A 26 48.40 14.85 21.76
C LYS A 26 47.65 13.50 21.71
N SER A 27 48.42 12.50 21.41
CA SER A 27 48.18 11.09 21.44
C SER A 27 47.83 10.63 22.83
N LYS A 28 46.88 9.74 23.01
CA LYS A 28 46.92 8.68 24.00
C LYS A 28 46.29 7.41 23.43
N LEU A 29 47.16 6.49 23.21
CA LEU A 29 46.99 5.08 22.95
C LEU A 29 46.36 4.44 24.21
N PHE A 30 45.27 3.71 24.05
CA PHE A 30 44.86 2.69 25.04
C PHE A 30 44.45 1.43 24.30
N LEU A 31 45.35 0.43 24.45
CA LEU A 31 45.14 -0.98 24.13
C LEU A 31 44.31 -1.59 25.27
N ILE A 32 43.24 -2.33 24.94
CA ILE A 32 42.72 -3.40 25.79
C ILE A 32 42.15 -4.51 24.88
N LEU A 33 42.87 -5.52 24.84
CA LEU A 33 42.71 -6.97 24.88
C LEU A 33 41.33 -7.57 24.54
N ALA A 34 41.40 -8.43 23.56
CA ALA A 34 40.45 -9.47 23.24
C ALA A 34 40.36 -10.52 24.36
N SER A 35 39.15 -10.99 24.59
CA SER A 35 38.94 -12.28 25.30
C SER A 35 37.94 -13.11 24.50
N MET A 36 38.46 -14.10 23.79
CA MET A 36 37.72 -15.26 23.31
C MET A 36 37.26 -16.09 24.51
N ILE A 37 36.01 -16.53 24.52
CA ILE A 37 35.61 -17.72 25.28
C ILE A 37 34.95 -18.69 24.32
N LEU A 38 35.56 -19.85 24.21
CA LEU A 38 35.14 -21.04 23.47
C LEU A 38 33.85 -21.64 24.05
N ALA A 39 33.05 -22.15 23.17
CA ALA A 39 31.98 -23.10 23.44
C ALA A 39 32.56 -24.47 23.81
N LEU A 40 32.05 -25.07 24.86
CA LEU A 40 32.19 -26.50 25.14
C LEU A 40 30.81 -27.15 25.23
N SER A 41 30.62 -28.08 24.33
CA SER A 41 29.56 -29.08 24.26
C SER A 41 29.71 -30.07 25.42
N CYS A 42 28.63 -30.45 26.08
CA CYS A 42 28.55 -31.71 26.80
C CYS A 42 27.20 -32.39 26.58
N LYS A 43 27.30 -33.67 26.28
CA LYS A 43 26.27 -34.66 25.97
C LYS A 43 25.47 -35.07 27.22
N ASN A 44 24.23 -35.55 26.95
CA ASN A 44 23.36 -36.32 27.84
C ASN A 44 24.03 -37.54 28.49
N PRO A 45 23.47 -38.05 29.62
CA PRO A 45 22.73 -39.30 29.48
C PRO A 45 21.37 -39.38 30.25
N LEU A 46 20.55 -40.25 29.73
CA LEU A 46 19.34 -40.93 30.14
C LEU A 46 19.07 -41.13 31.66
N GLY A 47 17.80 -41.04 32.03
CA GLY A 47 17.26 -41.55 33.27
C GLY A 47 15.74 -41.32 33.38
N ASP A 48 15.03 -42.42 33.48
CA ASP A 48 13.58 -42.62 33.50
C ASP A 48 12.85 -42.09 34.74
N GLU A 49 11.57 -41.93 34.56
CA GLU A 49 10.39 -42.22 35.42
C GLU A 49 9.77 -41.14 36.31
N SER A 50 8.49 -41.00 36.03
CA SER A 50 7.29 -40.90 36.91
C SER A 50 6.91 -39.57 37.55
N GLY A 51 5.76 -39.06 37.11
CA GLY A 51 4.64 -38.73 38.00
C GLY A 51 4.64 -37.37 38.69
N GLY A 52 3.73 -36.49 38.31
CA GLY A 52 3.29 -35.40 39.15
C GLY A 52 2.70 -34.18 38.46
N SER A 53 1.43 -34.03 38.59
CA SER A 53 0.60 -32.92 38.19
C SER A 53 1.08 -31.55 38.66
N GLY A 54 0.91 -30.50 37.81
CA GLY A 54 0.79 -29.13 38.32
C GLY A 54 1.33 -28.04 37.43
N GLY A 55 0.47 -27.30 36.78
CA GLY A 55 0.57 -25.86 36.64
C GLY A 55 1.40 -25.23 35.53
N ALA A 56 0.75 -24.92 34.42
CA ALA A 56 0.74 -23.69 33.63
C ALA A 56 2.03 -22.84 33.52
N GLY A 57 2.48 -22.69 32.27
CA GLY A 57 3.47 -21.71 31.85
C GLY A 57 3.86 -21.91 30.40
N GLY A 58 2.91 -22.09 29.49
CA GLY A 58 3.16 -22.24 28.06
C GLY A 58 3.28 -20.89 27.38
N GLY A 59 4.48 -20.49 26.97
CA GLY A 59 4.69 -19.51 25.93
C GLY A 59 4.22 -20.08 24.59
N GLY A 60 2.94 -19.98 24.32
CA GLY A 60 2.32 -20.43 23.07
C GLY A 60 2.70 -19.50 21.93
N SER A 61 3.42 -20.00 20.94
CA SER A 61 3.42 -19.47 19.60
C SER A 61 1.95 -19.35 19.13
N SER A 62 1.40 -18.13 19.11
CA SER A 62 0.04 -17.88 18.67
C SER A 62 -0.06 -17.94 17.14
N GLY A 63 0.04 -19.12 16.55
CA GLY A 63 -0.49 -19.40 15.24
C GLY A 63 -1.99 -19.11 15.30
N GLY A 64 -2.56 -18.45 14.28
CA GLY A 64 -3.99 -18.19 14.22
C GLY A 64 -4.74 -19.52 14.39
N GLN A 65 -5.80 -19.54 15.18
CA GLN A 65 -6.64 -20.73 15.33
C GLN A 65 -7.26 -21.10 13.99
N THR A 66 -7.28 -22.36 13.65
CA THR A 66 -7.85 -22.90 12.42
C THR A 66 -8.94 -23.91 12.74
N ILE A 67 -9.87 -24.04 11.81
CA ILE A 67 -10.92 -25.05 11.80
C ILE A 67 -10.64 -25.97 10.59
N THR A 68 -10.72 -27.28 10.80
CA THR A 68 -10.58 -28.26 9.73
C THR A 68 -11.96 -28.85 9.45
N ASN A 69 -12.38 -28.85 8.18
CA ASN A 69 -13.63 -29.47 7.76
C ASN A 69 -13.50 -31.00 7.61
N GLU A 70 -14.62 -31.66 7.29
CA GLU A 70 -14.68 -33.11 7.12
C GLU A 70 -13.80 -33.64 5.95
N GLN A 71 -13.49 -32.78 4.97
CA GLN A 71 -12.60 -33.08 3.83
C GLN A 71 -11.13 -32.80 4.14
N GLY A 72 -10.79 -32.43 5.38
CA GLY A 72 -9.42 -32.10 5.80
C GLY A 72 -8.94 -30.72 5.35
N LYS A 73 -9.81 -29.87 4.79
CA LYS A 73 -9.46 -28.50 4.41
C LYS A 73 -9.45 -27.59 5.61
N VAL A 74 -8.41 -26.80 5.74
CA VAL A 74 -8.15 -25.91 6.88
C VAL A 74 -8.62 -24.50 6.56
N PHE A 75 -9.37 -23.89 7.49
CA PHE A 75 -9.86 -22.53 7.41
C PHE A 75 -9.46 -21.73 8.65
N PRO A 76 -9.25 -20.41 8.53
CA PRO A 76 -9.10 -19.54 9.70
C PRO A 76 -10.35 -19.63 10.62
N ALA A 77 -10.13 -19.81 11.92
CA ALA A 77 -11.23 -19.91 12.89
C ALA A 77 -12.09 -18.64 13.03
N TRP A 78 -11.62 -17.53 12.49
CA TRP A 78 -12.33 -16.25 12.49
C TRP A 78 -13.28 -16.06 11.29
N TYR A 79 -13.30 -17.02 10.33
CA TYR A 79 -14.27 -16.97 9.25
C TYR A 79 -15.69 -17.11 9.81
N LEU A 80 -16.57 -16.26 9.29
CA LEU A 80 -17.94 -16.21 9.77
C LEU A 80 -18.70 -17.48 9.37
N THR A 81 -19.42 -18.05 10.33
CA THR A 81 -20.38 -19.12 10.07
C THR A 81 -21.60 -18.59 9.29
N ALA A 82 -22.42 -19.50 8.76
CA ALA A 82 -23.66 -19.10 8.06
C ALA A 82 -24.59 -18.27 8.94
N GLU A 83 -24.68 -18.55 10.24
CA GLU A 83 -25.47 -17.80 11.20
C GLU A 83 -24.89 -16.39 11.42
N GLU A 84 -23.56 -16.28 11.58
CA GLU A 84 -22.88 -15.01 11.79
C GLU A 84 -22.93 -14.10 10.56
N GLN A 85 -23.00 -14.66 9.35
CA GLN A 85 -23.18 -13.90 8.12
C GLN A 85 -24.52 -13.15 8.05
N GLY A 86 -25.54 -13.61 8.77
CA GLY A 86 -26.83 -12.95 8.88
C GLY A 86 -26.90 -11.89 9.99
N LYS A 87 -25.83 -11.65 10.72
CA LYS A 87 -25.73 -10.69 11.82
C LYS A 87 -24.80 -9.53 11.48
N GLU A 88 -24.98 -8.39 12.14
CA GLU A 88 -24.08 -7.24 11.96
C GLU A 88 -22.70 -7.53 12.57
N LEU A 89 -21.66 -7.23 11.81
CA LEU A 89 -20.26 -7.35 12.22
C LEU A 89 -19.67 -5.97 12.59
N ASN A 90 -19.72 -4.99 11.68
CA ASN A 90 -19.32 -3.57 11.86
C ASN A 90 -18.07 -3.34 12.73
N MET A 91 -17.00 -4.10 12.48
CA MET A 91 -15.75 -3.97 13.24
C MET A 91 -14.94 -2.74 12.77
N SER A 92 -14.39 -1.97 13.71
CA SER A 92 -13.53 -0.82 13.44
C SER A 92 -12.46 -0.66 14.51
N GLN A 93 -11.21 -0.40 14.09
CA GLN A 93 -10.08 -0.17 14.98
C GLN A 93 -9.02 0.74 14.33
N THR A 94 -8.52 1.73 15.07
CA THR A 94 -7.34 2.50 14.64
C THR A 94 -6.08 1.67 14.88
N LEU A 95 -5.29 1.43 13.84
CA LEU A 95 -4.09 0.59 13.92
C LEU A 95 -2.82 1.40 14.09
N PHE A 96 -2.71 2.54 13.39
CA PHE A 96 -1.52 3.39 13.45
C PHE A 96 -1.96 4.81 13.76
N TYR A 97 -1.39 5.35 14.83
CA TYR A 97 -1.70 6.68 15.34
C TYR A 97 -0.58 7.65 14.99
N SER A 98 -0.87 8.64 14.15
CA SER A 98 0.08 9.71 13.86
C SER A 98 0.30 10.60 15.08
N THR A 99 1.55 10.96 15.36
CA THR A 99 1.95 11.76 16.52
C THR A 99 2.73 12.99 16.08
N GLY A 100 2.65 14.06 16.87
CA GLY A 100 3.38 15.30 16.58
C GLY A 100 4.79 15.33 17.18
N THR A 101 5.06 14.55 18.25
CA THR A 101 6.37 14.57 18.96
C THR A 101 6.59 13.23 19.66
N PRO A 102 7.61 12.42 19.29
CA PRO A 102 8.35 12.56 18.04
C PRO A 102 7.42 12.50 16.84
N ALA A 103 7.77 13.17 15.76
CA ALA A 103 6.92 13.20 14.58
C ALA A 103 6.85 11.81 13.93
N GLN A 104 5.65 11.27 13.88
CA GLN A 104 5.32 10.04 13.12
C GLN A 104 4.05 10.33 12.35
N HIS A 105 4.12 10.16 11.04
CA HIS A 105 2.99 10.40 10.17
C HIS A 105 2.73 9.14 9.36
N TYR A 106 1.64 8.47 9.67
CA TYR A 106 1.24 7.28 8.92
C TYR A 106 0.41 7.68 7.72
N ARG A 107 0.81 7.17 6.55
CA ARG A 107 0.19 7.46 5.28
C ARG A 107 0.14 6.22 4.39
N ILE A 108 -0.64 6.29 3.31
CA ILE A 108 -0.64 5.36 2.19
C ILE A 108 -0.91 3.92 2.62
N PRO A 109 -2.16 3.62 3.00
CA PRO A 109 -2.54 2.28 3.46
C PRO A 109 -2.56 1.26 2.31
N ALA A 110 -2.10 0.05 2.60
CA ALA A 110 -2.27 -1.14 1.78
C ALA A 110 -2.70 -2.31 2.69
N ILE A 111 -3.64 -3.14 2.25
CA ILE A 111 -4.11 -4.27 3.04
C ILE A 111 -4.28 -5.50 2.15
N ILE A 112 -3.95 -6.67 2.69
CA ILE A 112 -4.12 -7.95 2.01
C ILE A 112 -4.44 -9.07 2.98
N VAL A 113 -5.21 -10.04 2.51
CA VAL A 113 -5.50 -11.29 3.24
C VAL A 113 -4.66 -12.41 2.65
N ALA A 114 -3.76 -12.98 3.45
CA ALA A 114 -2.96 -14.12 3.08
C ALA A 114 -3.79 -15.43 3.05
N ASP A 115 -3.26 -16.48 2.44
CA ASP A 115 -4.00 -17.73 2.26
C ASP A 115 -4.34 -18.46 3.57
N ASN A 116 -3.51 -18.28 4.60
CA ASN A 116 -3.82 -18.80 5.95
C ASN A 116 -4.80 -17.93 6.75
N GLY A 117 -5.31 -16.84 6.16
CA GLY A 117 -6.20 -15.88 6.81
C GLY A 117 -5.51 -14.79 7.60
N ASN A 118 -4.18 -14.70 7.61
CA ASN A 118 -3.52 -13.53 8.19
C ASN A 118 -3.94 -12.28 7.42
N ILE A 119 -4.34 -11.24 8.15
CA ILE A 119 -4.59 -9.91 7.58
C ILE A 119 -3.32 -9.09 7.78
N VAL A 120 -2.73 -8.62 6.70
CA VAL A 120 -1.51 -7.80 6.73
C VAL A 120 -1.88 -6.36 6.39
N ALA A 121 -1.81 -5.47 7.37
CA ALA A 121 -2.03 -4.03 7.23
C ALA A 121 -0.69 -3.33 7.10
N ILE A 122 -0.48 -2.60 6.02
CA ILE A 122 0.79 -1.98 5.62
C ILE A 122 0.57 -0.48 5.44
N CYS A 123 1.54 0.35 5.80
CA CYS A 123 1.54 1.79 5.48
C CYS A 123 2.94 2.39 5.54
N ASP A 124 3.06 3.64 5.06
CA ASP A 124 4.25 4.45 5.29
C ASP A 124 4.31 4.91 6.74
N ASN A 125 5.49 4.84 7.36
CA ASN A 125 5.85 5.61 8.55
C ASN A 125 6.81 6.72 8.13
N ARG A 126 6.35 7.97 8.14
CA ARG A 126 7.09 9.17 7.74
C ARG A 126 7.61 9.87 8.99
N HIS A 127 8.92 9.76 9.25
CA HIS A 127 9.52 10.08 10.56
C HIS A 127 9.66 11.57 10.86
N THR A 128 9.72 12.42 9.84
CA THR A 128 10.04 13.84 10.04
C THR A 128 8.97 14.77 9.50
N LYS A 129 8.40 14.44 8.36
CA LYS A 129 7.37 15.21 7.67
C LYS A 129 6.40 14.27 6.98
N HIS A 130 5.21 14.78 6.71
CA HIS A 130 4.18 14.06 5.96
C HIS A 130 4.33 14.16 4.43
N GLY A 131 5.45 14.69 3.94
CA GLY A 131 5.72 14.83 2.50
C GLY A 131 5.97 13.48 1.82
N ASP A 132 5.70 13.43 0.51
CA ASP A 132 5.90 12.24 -0.31
C ASP A 132 7.38 12.05 -0.66
N ILE A 133 7.74 10.85 -1.12
CA ILE A 133 9.11 10.54 -1.58
C ILE A 133 9.52 11.53 -2.65
N GLY A 134 10.68 12.15 -2.47
CA GLY A 134 11.23 13.18 -3.35
C GLY A 134 10.61 14.58 -3.23
N GLN A 135 9.59 14.79 -2.39
CA GLN A 135 9.06 16.13 -2.11
C GLN A 135 9.80 16.86 -0.99
N THR A 136 10.31 16.10 -0.06
CA THR A 136 11.14 16.57 1.05
C THR A 136 12.61 16.36 0.72
N SER A 137 13.51 16.81 1.59
CA SER A 137 14.93 16.51 1.39
C SER A 137 15.13 15.00 1.40
N LEU A 138 16.13 14.50 0.66
CA LEU A 138 16.51 13.07 0.67
C LEU A 138 16.87 12.55 2.08
N SER A 139 16.96 13.46 3.07
CA SER A 139 17.19 13.14 4.47
C SER A 139 15.93 12.81 5.27
N ASP A 140 14.74 13.06 4.74
CA ASP A 140 13.50 12.75 5.42
C ASP A 140 13.21 11.25 5.29
N LEU A 141 13.22 10.54 6.41
CA LEU A 141 13.12 9.09 6.44
C LEU A 141 11.67 8.62 6.30
N ILE A 142 11.45 7.71 5.39
CA ILE A 142 10.18 7.01 5.20
C ILE A 142 10.46 5.51 5.16
N ASP A 143 9.77 4.75 6.01
CA ASP A 143 9.81 3.29 6.03
C ASP A 143 8.43 2.71 5.75
N ILE A 144 8.38 1.52 5.18
CA ILE A 144 7.17 0.73 5.11
C ILE A 144 7.08 -0.13 6.36
N VAL A 145 5.99 0.08 7.10
CA VAL A 145 5.66 -0.65 8.32
C VAL A 145 4.41 -1.49 8.14
N TYR A 146 4.26 -2.51 8.99
CA TYR A 146 3.11 -3.39 8.94
C TYR A 146 2.72 -3.95 10.31
N LYS A 147 1.46 -4.38 10.41
CA LYS A 147 0.90 -5.17 11.50
C LYS A 147 0.14 -6.36 10.94
N ILE A 148 0.08 -7.45 11.70
CA ILE A 148 -0.61 -8.68 11.32
C ILE A 148 -1.71 -8.96 12.33
N SER A 149 -2.88 -9.33 11.83
CA SER A 149 -3.93 -9.96 12.61
C SER A 149 -4.13 -11.41 12.16
N LYS A 150 -4.25 -12.32 13.13
CA LYS A 150 -4.49 -13.76 12.92
C LYS A 150 -5.92 -14.18 13.29
N ASP A 151 -6.72 -13.24 13.73
CA ASP A 151 -8.06 -13.44 14.30
C ASP A 151 -9.13 -12.54 13.67
N GLY A 152 -8.93 -12.19 12.41
CA GLY A 152 -9.91 -11.42 11.65
C GLY A 152 -10.00 -9.94 12.04
N GLY A 153 -8.92 -9.39 12.58
CA GLY A 153 -8.84 -7.97 12.96
C GLY A 153 -9.20 -7.68 14.41
N LYS A 154 -9.44 -8.70 15.24
CA LYS A 154 -9.73 -8.51 16.67
C LYS A 154 -8.49 -8.05 17.45
N THR A 155 -7.34 -8.69 17.17
CA THR A 155 -6.05 -8.31 17.74
C THR A 155 -4.99 -8.16 16.63
N TRP A 156 -3.95 -7.37 16.93
CA TRP A 156 -2.88 -7.06 16.00
C TRP A 156 -1.52 -7.18 16.67
N SER A 157 -0.53 -7.59 15.89
CA SER A 157 0.86 -7.60 16.33
C SER A 157 1.34 -6.18 16.66
N ALA A 158 2.48 -6.08 17.38
CA ALA A 158 3.25 -4.86 17.39
C ALA A 158 3.62 -4.44 15.96
N GLU A 159 3.89 -3.15 15.76
CA GLU A 159 4.40 -2.62 14.49
C GLU A 159 5.75 -3.26 14.17
N LYS A 160 5.89 -3.67 12.92
CA LYS A 160 7.12 -4.22 12.33
C LYS A 160 7.52 -3.39 11.11
N ILE A 161 8.79 -3.39 10.75
CA ILE A 161 9.33 -2.71 9.56
C ILE A 161 9.70 -3.77 8.53
N ILE A 162 9.43 -3.52 7.23
CA ILE A 162 10.00 -4.34 6.16
C ILE A 162 11.45 -3.92 5.97
N PHE A 163 12.36 -4.83 6.31
CA PHE A 163 13.80 -4.59 6.41
C PHE A 163 14.51 -4.41 5.07
N PRO A 164 15.65 -3.72 5.05
CA PRO A 164 16.23 -2.94 6.14
C PRO A 164 15.51 -1.61 6.37
N LYS A 165 15.59 -1.11 7.62
CA LYS A 165 15.16 0.23 7.96
C LYS A 165 15.94 1.26 7.14
N THR A 166 15.27 2.32 6.72
CA THR A 166 15.92 3.43 6.02
C THR A 166 16.89 4.16 6.96
N THR A 167 18.12 4.37 6.52
CA THR A 167 19.13 5.13 7.26
C THR A 167 19.67 6.29 6.43
N LYS A 168 20.17 7.34 7.10
CA LYS A 168 20.76 8.51 6.41
C LYS A 168 22.02 8.18 5.61
N ASN A 169 22.64 7.04 5.88
CA ASN A 169 23.91 6.64 5.29
C ASN A 169 23.74 5.54 4.22
N ASP A 170 22.51 5.17 3.88
CA ASP A 170 22.29 4.17 2.85
C ASP A 170 22.74 4.71 1.48
N PRO A 171 23.78 4.12 0.87
CA PRO A 171 24.21 4.58 -0.42
C PRO A 171 23.19 4.17 -1.47
N ALA A 172 22.65 5.12 -2.18
CA ALA A 172 22.08 4.96 -3.52
C ALA A 172 20.77 4.18 -3.69
N ILE A 173 20.49 3.12 -2.95
CA ILE A 173 19.25 2.34 -3.09
C ILE A 173 18.14 2.95 -2.24
N ALA A 174 18.05 4.26 -2.23
CA ALA A 174 16.95 4.93 -1.61
C ALA A 174 16.94 4.96 -0.09
N ASN A 175 17.17 6.10 0.40
CA ASN A 175 16.95 6.42 1.80
C ASN A 175 15.47 6.31 2.21
N ASN A 176 14.56 6.14 1.25
CA ASN A 176 13.12 6.15 1.48
C ASN A 176 12.42 5.01 0.74
N LYS A 177 11.44 4.42 1.38
CA LYS A 177 10.57 3.39 0.82
C LYS A 177 9.15 3.73 1.22
N GLY A 178 8.28 3.98 0.25
CA GLY A 178 6.90 4.35 0.51
C GLY A 178 5.96 3.95 -0.62
N ASP A 179 4.70 4.32 -0.46
CA ASP A 179 3.65 4.04 -1.43
C ASP A 179 3.54 2.54 -1.75
N ALA A 180 3.40 1.71 -0.70
CA ALA A 180 3.34 0.25 -0.82
C ALA A 180 2.20 -0.21 -1.75
N LEU A 181 2.53 -1.07 -2.73
CA LEU A 181 1.58 -1.82 -3.55
C LEU A 181 1.76 -3.31 -3.28
N VAL A 182 0.76 -3.95 -2.67
CA VAL A 182 0.85 -5.34 -2.22
C VAL A 182 0.08 -6.30 -3.12
N PHE A 183 0.71 -7.40 -3.51
CA PHE A 183 0.13 -8.50 -4.30
C PHE A 183 0.11 -9.79 -3.50
N LYS A 184 -0.83 -10.66 -3.83
CA LYS A 184 -0.82 -12.07 -3.45
C LYS A 184 -0.72 -12.92 -4.73
N ALA A 185 0.36 -13.66 -4.88
CA ALA A 185 0.54 -14.59 -5.98
C ALA A 185 -0.33 -15.84 -5.81
N ASN A 186 -0.56 -16.60 -6.89
CA ASN A 186 -1.39 -17.80 -6.86
C ASN A 186 -0.82 -18.94 -5.99
N ASP A 187 0.45 -18.88 -5.63
CA ASP A 187 1.10 -19.81 -4.69
C ASP A 187 1.14 -19.31 -3.24
N GLY A 188 0.40 -18.24 -2.93
CA GLY A 188 0.33 -17.64 -1.60
C GLY A 188 1.48 -16.68 -1.25
N THR A 189 2.51 -16.55 -2.10
CA THR A 189 3.57 -15.56 -1.88
C THR A 189 2.98 -14.15 -1.87
N LEU A 190 3.25 -13.38 -0.82
CA LEU A 190 2.94 -11.95 -0.80
C LEU A 190 4.13 -11.16 -1.35
N VAL A 191 3.85 -10.17 -2.18
CA VAL A 191 4.89 -9.29 -2.76
C VAL A 191 4.50 -7.85 -2.52
N VAL A 192 5.42 -7.06 -1.98
CA VAL A 192 5.27 -5.60 -1.84
C VAL A 192 6.21 -4.90 -2.79
N LEU A 193 5.68 -4.01 -3.59
CA LEU A 193 6.45 -3.00 -4.31
C LEU A 193 6.45 -1.70 -3.52
N ALA A 194 7.54 -0.95 -3.60
CA ALA A 194 7.68 0.36 -2.98
C ALA A 194 8.30 1.37 -3.94
N VAL A 195 7.85 2.60 -3.85
CA VAL A 195 8.50 3.75 -4.50
C VAL A 195 9.74 4.13 -3.73
N SER A 196 10.79 4.53 -4.45
CA SER A 196 12.06 4.91 -3.86
C SER A 196 12.86 5.90 -4.74
N GLY A 197 14.07 6.27 -4.30
CA GLY A 197 14.92 7.24 -5.01
C GLY A 197 14.32 8.64 -4.98
N GLY A 198 14.31 9.30 -6.11
CA GLY A 198 13.68 10.61 -6.28
C GLY A 198 12.15 10.57 -6.30
N GLY A 199 11.55 9.36 -6.23
CA GLY A 199 10.12 9.17 -6.35
C GLY A 199 9.57 9.86 -7.60
N TYR A 200 8.40 10.48 -7.46
CA TYR A 200 7.80 11.26 -8.54
C TYR A 200 8.29 12.73 -8.58
N ALA A 201 8.69 13.28 -7.44
CA ALA A 201 8.91 14.71 -7.31
C ALA A 201 10.33 15.18 -7.61
N ALA A 202 11.36 14.34 -7.39
CA ALA A 202 12.77 14.70 -7.54
C ALA A 202 13.53 13.86 -8.58
N ALA A 203 12.85 13.08 -9.40
CA ALA A 203 13.48 12.13 -10.33
C ALA A 203 14.11 12.75 -11.59
N ASP A 204 14.19 14.07 -11.70
CA ASP A 204 14.83 14.73 -12.86
C ASP A 204 16.36 14.68 -12.83
N SER A 205 16.93 14.49 -11.64
CA SER A 205 18.38 14.38 -11.50
C SER A 205 18.82 12.97 -11.83
N PRO A 206 19.91 12.80 -12.63
CA PRO A 206 20.52 11.49 -12.85
C PRO A 206 20.93 10.77 -11.55
N ASN A 207 21.19 11.55 -10.49
CA ASN A 207 21.58 11.02 -9.19
C ASN A 207 20.38 10.56 -8.33
N THR A 208 19.15 10.91 -8.72
CA THR A 208 17.92 10.59 -7.99
C THR A 208 16.83 10.09 -8.93
N PRO A 209 17.06 9.04 -9.73
CA PRO A 209 16.01 8.48 -10.60
C PRO A 209 14.85 7.95 -9.79
N SER A 210 13.67 7.84 -10.40
CA SER A 210 12.58 7.04 -9.84
C SER A 210 13.02 5.59 -9.75
N ARG A 211 12.71 4.94 -8.62
CA ARG A 211 13.04 3.54 -8.38
C ARG A 211 11.83 2.79 -7.86
N MET A 212 11.76 1.53 -8.19
CA MET A 212 10.81 0.58 -7.66
C MET A 212 11.57 -0.53 -6.93
N LEU A 213 11.21 -0.74 -5.68
CA LEU A 213 11.78 -1.80 -4.84
C LEU A 213 10.75 -2.89 -4.64
N ARG A 214 11.22 -4.11 -4.49
CA ARG A 214 10.42 -5.32 -4.26
C ARG A 214 10.89 -6.05 -3.01
N SER A 215 9.95 -6.50 -2.19
CA SER A 215 10.16 -7.44 -1.09
C SER A 215 9.08 -8.53 -1.14
N GLU A 216 9.39 -9.73 -0.70
CA GLU A 216 8.43 -10.84 -0.67
C GLU A 216 8.36 -11.52 0.68
N SER A 217 7.18 -12.07 0.98
CA SER A 217 6.94 -12.95 2.12
C SER A 217 6.40 -14.29 1.63
N LYS A 218 6.99 -15.40 2.13
CA LYS A 218 6.56 -16.77 1.84
C LYS A 218 5.89 -17.43 3.05
N ASP A 219 5.67 -16.68 4.10
CA ASP A 219 5.12 -17.13 5.39
C ASP A 219 3.89 -16.30 5.80
N ASN A 220 3.07 -15.92 4.81
CA ASN A 220 1.82 -15.18 5.02
C ASN A 220 1.99 -13.83 5.75
N GLY A 221 3.07 -13.11 5.43
CA GLY A 221 3.35 -11.77 5.94
C GLY A 221 4.14 -11.72 7.25
N GLU A 222 4.53 -12.86 7.83
CA GLU A 222 5.26 -12.88 9.11
C GLU A 222 6.67 -12.30 8.97
N THR A 223 7.37 -12.67 7.90
CA THR A 223 8.69 -12.15 7.56
C THR A 223 8.77 -11.75 6.09
N TRP A 224 9.69 -10.85 5.77
CA TRP A 224 9.87 -10.28 4.46
C TRP A 224 11.34 -10.35 4.03
N SER A 225 11.56 -10.58 2.75
CA SER A 225 12.92 -10.55 2.17
C SER A 225 13.50 -9.13 2.22
N LEU A 226 14.82 -9.03 2.07
CA LEU A 226 15.47 -7.75 1.81
C LEU A 226 14.92 -7.12 0.53
N TRP A 227 14.90 -5.79 0.49
CA TRP A 227 14.48 -5.03 -0.68
C TRP A 227 15.42 -5.29 -1.87
N GLN A 228 14.82 -5.53 -3.02
CA GLN A 228 15.49 -5.67 -4.30
C GLN A 228 14.99 -4.60 -5.26
N GLU A 229 15.86 -3.93 -5.97
CA GLU A 229 15.49 -2.98 -7.02
C GLU A 229 14.99 -3.75 -8.25
N VAL A 230 13.84 -3.33 -8.80
CA VAL A 230 13.20 -3.94 -9.97
C VAL A 230 12.65 -2.86 -10.90
N GLY A 231 12.32 -3.23 -12.15
CA GLY A 231 11.60 -2.36 -13.07
C GLY A 231 12.43 -1.24 -13.72
N GLN A 232 13.75 -1.25 -13.62
CA GLN A 232 14.60 -0.26 -14.29
C GLN A 232 14.43 -0.30 -15.81
N ASP A 233 14.41 -1.51 -16.39
CA ASP A 233 14.21 -1.70 -17.83
C ASP A 233 12.87 -1.14 -18.29
N LEU A 234 11.82 -1.29 -17.48
CA LEU A 234 10.52 -0.70 -17.72
C LEU A 234 10.58 0.83 -17.75
N PHE A 235 11.17 1.45 -16.73
CA PHE A 235 11.31 2.91 -16.68
C PHE A 235 12.19 3.46 -17.81
N GLU A 236 13.28 2.79 -18.13
CA GLU A 236 14.15 3.20 -19.25
C GLU A 236 13.43 3.08 -20.60
N LYS A 237 12.67 2.00 -20.82
CA LYS A 237 11.85 1.82 -22.01
C LYS A 237 10.80 2.91 -22.15
N ILE A 238 10.07 3.23 -21.07
CA ILE A 238 9.06 4.31 -21.05
C ILE A 238 9.73 5.66 -21.34
N LYS A 239 10.93 5.88 -20.85
CA LYS A 239 11.69 7.10 -21.10
C LYS A 239 12.12 7.20 -22.57
N GLN A 240 12.62 6.13 -23.15
CA GLN A 240 13.07 6.09 -24.55
C GLN A 240 11.90 6.26 -25.53
N GLU A 241 10.80 5.55 -25.31
CA GLU A 241 9.68 5.54 -26.24
C GLU A 241 8.74 6.74 -26.08
N HIS A 242 8.62 7.31 -24.89
CA HIS A 242 7.62 8.33 -24.55
C HIS A 242 8.19 9.60 -23.92
N GLY A 243 9.50 9.69 -23.73
CA GLY A 243 10.15 10.85 -23.10
C GLY A 243 9.79 11.06 -21.64
N ARG A 244 9.25 10.04 -20.95
CA ARG A 244 8.77 10.14 -19.57
C ARG A 244 9.89 9.73 -18.60
N LYS A 245 10.31 10.65 -17.74
CA LYS A 245 11.48 10.46 -16.86
C LYS A 245 11.12 10.11 -15.42
N ARG A 246 9.88 10.32 -15.02
CA ARG A 246 9.39 10.08 -13.67
C ARG A 246 8.28 9.06 -13.69
N GLY A 247 8.22 8.22 -12.69
CA GLY A 247 7.14 7.27 -12.58
C GLY A 247 7.09 6.60 -11.22
N PHE A 248 5.92 6.13 -10.86
CA PHE A 248 5.71 5.29 -9.68
C PHE A 248 4.52 4.37 -9.88
N ALA A 249 4.56 3.21 -9.24
CA ALA A 249 3.41 2.32 -9.16
C ALA A 249 2.42 2.86 -8.13
N THR A 250 1.13 2.80 -8.44
CA THR A 250 0.06 3.26 -7.55
C THR A 250 -0.03 2.32 -6.34
N SER A 251 -0.10 2.89 -5.15
CA SER A 251 -0.13 2.18 -3.87
C SER A 251 -1.42 1.37 -3.62
N GLY A 252 -1.49 0.67 -2.50
CA GLY A 252 -2.66 -0.09 -2.05
C GLY A 252 -2.57 -1.58 -2.40
N ARG A 253 -3.69 -2.22 -2.78
CA ARG A 253 -3.71 -3.61 -3.20
C ARG A 253 -3.49 -3.73 -4.71
N GLY A 254 -2.51 -4.54 -5.11
CA GLY A 254 -2.27 -4.89 -6.49
C GLY A 254 -3.23 -5.98 -6.99
N LEU A 255 -3.45 -6.03 -8.28
CA LEU A 255 -4.31 -7.03 -8.92
C LEU A 255 -3.49 -8.19 -9.46
N THR A 256 -3.75 -9.40 -8.94
CA THR A 256 -3.26 -10.65 -9.54
C THR A 256 -4.36 -11.20 -10.43
N LEU A 257 -4.05 -11.43 -11.70
CA LEU A 257 -4.96 -12.01 -12.68
C LEU A 257 -5.11 -13.51 -12.45
N LYS A 258 -6.14 -14.13 -13.04
CA LYS A 258 -6.41 -15.57 -12.91
C LYS A 258 -5.23 -16.46 -13.33
N ASP A 259 -4.42 -16.01 -14.29
CA ASP A 259 -3.22 -16.72 -14.77
C ASP A 259 -1.96 -16.47 -13.92
N GLY A 260 -2.07 -15.70 -12.83
CA GLY A 260 -0.97 -15.35 -11.94
C GLY A 260 -0.20 -14.09 -12.35
N THR A 261 -0.54 -13.45 -13.46
CA THR A 261 0.06 -12.18 -13.88
C THR A 261 -0.28 -11.07 -12.88
N PHE A 262 0.72 -10.32 -12.44
CA PHE A 262 0.51 -9.09 -11.67
C PHE A 262 0.21 -7.93 -12.62
N ALA A 263 -0.84 -7.18 -12.33
CA ALA A 263 -1.21 -5.98 -13.06
C ALA A 263 -1.07 -4.75 -12.16
N ALA A 264 -0.36 -3.73 -12.62
CA ALA A 264 -0.12 -2.49 -11.91
C ALA A 264 -0.42 -1.27 -12.80
N GLY A 265 -0.90 -0.21 -12.20
CA GLY A 265 -0.97 1.09 -12.83
C GLY A 265 0.24 1.94 -12.45
N LEU A 266 0.86 2.59 -13.42
CA LEU A 266 1.92 3.56 -13.17
C LEU A 266 1.48 4.94 -13.60
N SER A 267 1.72 5.92 -12.74
CA SER A 267 1.73 7.33 -13.12
C SER A 267 3.11 7.71 -13.61
N VAL A 268 3.21 8.24 -14.82
CA VAL A 268 4.49 8.69 -15.39
C VAL A 268 4.40 10.12 -15.90
N ASP A 269 5.51 10.85 -15.86
CA ASP A 269 5.58 12.25 -16.25
C ASP A 269 6.87 12.58 -16.99
N GLY A 270 6.82 13.67 -17.75
CA GLY A 270 8.00 14.24 -18.42
C GLY A 270 8.95 14.96 -17.46
N SER A 271 9.87 15.72 -18.02
CA SER A 271 10.91 16.44 -17.26
C SER A 271 10.38 17.60 -16.40
N GLN A 272 9.19 18.10 -16.67
CA GLN A 272 8.59 19.17 -15.90
C GLN A 272 7.45 18.63 -15.03
N LYS A 273 7.44 19.01 -13.77
CA LYS A 273 6.45 18.57 -12.79
C LYS A 273 5.02 18.85 -13.28
N ARG A 274 4.21 17.81 -13.39
CA ARG A 274 2.80 17.81 -13.79
C ARG A 274 2.50 18.17 -15.25
N GLN A 275 3.49 18.15 -16.14
CA GLN A 275 3.20 18.23 -17.56
C GLN A 275 2.90 16.85 -18.13
N GLY A 276 1.63 16.63 -18.45
CA GLY A 276 1.21 15.45 -19.17
C GLY A 276 1.37 14.15 -18.38
N ILE A 277 0.88 14.10 -17.12
CA ILE A 277 0.81 12.85 -16.38
C ILE A 277 0.08 11.82 -17.22
N THR A 278 0.67 10.69 -17.37
CA THR A 278 0.23 9.61 -18.22
C THR A 278 -0.05 8.38 -17.38
N PHE A 279 -0.98 7.59 -17.82
CA PHE A 279 -1.26 6.29 -17.28
C PHE A 279 -0.56 5.20 -18.11
N VAL A 280 0.20 4.36 -17.45
CA VAL A 280 0.79 3.14 -18.02
C VAL A 280 0.18 1.92 -17.33
N TYR A 281 -0.35 0.99 -18.14
CA TYR A 281 -0.72 -0.34 -17.67
C TYR A 281 0.51 -1.24 -17.76
N ALA A 282 1.02 -1.65 -16.60
CA ALA A 282 2.20 -2.52 -16.48
C ALA A 282 1.80 -3.92 -15.98
N TYR A 283 2.55 -4.92 -16.37
CA TYR A 283 2.34 -6.29 -15.94
C TYR A 283 3.66 -7.05 -15.69
N SER A 284 3.58 -8.06 -14.82
CA SER A 284 4.68 -8.97 -14.49
C SER A 284 4.15 -10.41 -14.45
N LYS A 285 4.89 -11.34 -15.07
CA LYS A 285 4.56 -12.78 -15.07
C LYS A 285 5.43 -13.61 -14.12
N ASP A 286 6.33 -12.97 -13.40
CA ASP A 286 7.31 -13.58 -12.51
C ASP A 286 7.28 -12.98 -11.09
N LYS A 287 6.08 -12.69 -10.61
CA LYS A 287 5.83 -12.13 -9.27
C LYS A 287 6.56 -10.81 -9.03
N GLY A 288 6.61 -9.94 -10.02
CA GLY A 288 7.17 -8.61 -9.90
C GLY A 288 8.69 -8.52 -10.01
N MET A 289 9.36 -9.57 -10.47
CA MET A 289 10.81 -9.52 -10.71
C MET A 289 11.13 -8.74 -11.99
N THR A 290 10.39 -9.00 -13.07
CA THR A 290 10.50 -8.25 -14.31
C THR A 290 9.15 -7.63 -14.67
N TRP A 291 9.20 -6.46 -15.28
CA TRP A 291 8.01 -5.70 -15.64
C TRP A 291 8.03 -5.28 -17.10
N ASN A 292 6.87 -5.40 -17.74
CA ASN A 292 6.59 -4.86 -19.05
C ASN A 292 5.40 -3.93 -18.99
N TYR A 293 5.26 -3.04 -19.94
CA TYR A 293 4.01 -2.31 -20.12
C TYR A 293 3.34 -2.72 -21.43
N ALA A 294 2.03 -2.73 -21.39
CA ALA A 294 1.23 -3.14 -22.51
C ALA A 294 0.28 -2.04 -22.99
N GLY A 295 0.03 -1.06 -22.16
CA GLY A 295 -0.88 -0.01 -22.49
C GLY A 295 -0.44 1.37 -21.94
N PHE A 296 -0.75 2.40 -22.70
CA PHE A 296 -0.34 3.78 -22.41
C PHE A 296 -1.49 4.72 -22.77
N ILE A 297 -1.98 5.48 -21.79
CA ILE A 297 -2.94 6.56 -22.02
C ILE A 297 -2.22 7.89 -21.79
N PRO A 298 -2.01 8.71 -22.82
CA PRO A 298 -1.36 10.00 -22.67
C PRO A 298 -2.19 10.89 -21.74
N GLY A 299 -1.51 11.57 -20.85
CA GLY A 299 -2.09 12.65 -20.06
C GLY A 299 -2.48 13.78 -21.03
N THR A 300 -3.71 14.30 -20.84
CA THR A 300 -4.39 14.89 -21.89
C THR A 300 -4.63 16.34 -21.93
N ASP A 301 -5.70 16.67 -22.49
CA ASP A 301 -6.25 18.00 -22.67
C ASP A 301 -6.42 18.71 -21.30
N ASN A 302 -6.64 20.00 -21.35
CA ASN A 302 -6.83 20.87 -20.18
C ASN A 302 -8.06 20.50 -19.31
N THR A 303 -8.81 19.45 -19.67
CA THR A 303 -10.05 19.06 -18.99
C THR A 303 -9.89 17.92 -18.00
N VAL A 304 -8.85 17.09 -18.14
CA VAL A 304 -8.59 15.91 -17.30
C VAL A 304 -7.13 15.83 -16.90
N THR A 305 -6.87 15.76 -15.63
CA THR A 305 -5.52 15.45 -15.10
C THR A 305 -5.53 14.05 -14.52
N ILE A 306 -4.92 13.11 -15.22
CA ILE A 306 -4.80 11.72 -14.81
C ILE A 306 -3.75 11.63 -13.71
N ASN A 307 -4.02 10.82 -12.70
CA ASN A 307 -3.06 10.41 -11.69
C ASN A 307 -3.47 9.04 -11.12
N GLU A 308 -2.58 8.38 -10.43
CA GLU A 308 -2.79 7.17 -9.64
C GLU A 308 -3.81 6.20 -10.28
N PRO A 309 -3.50 5.63 -11.46
CA PRO A 309 -4.31 4.58 -12.07
C PRO A 309 -4.12 3.29 -11.32
N LYS A 310 -5.20 2.54 -11.07
CA LYS A 310 -5.15 1.28 -10.33
C LYS A 310 -6.01 0.21 -10.99
N PRO A 311 -5.43 -0.89 -11.50
CA PRO A 311 -6.17 -2.09 -11.87
C PRO A 311 -6.89 -2.65 -10.63
N ILE A 312 -8.22 -2.78 -10.67
CA ILE A 312 -9.04 -3.16 -9.53
C ILE A 312 -9.76 -4.49 -9.68
N ALA A 313 -10.01 -4.91 -10.91
CA ALA A 313 -10.74 -6.13 -11.18
C ALA A 313 -10.38 -6.71 -12.54
N GLN A 314 -10.18 -8.03 -12.61
CA GLN A 314 -10.32 -8.76 -13.86
C GLN A 314 -11.79 -9.08 -14.05
N LEU A 315 -12.37 -8.68 -15.16
CA LEU A 315 -13.77 -8.91 -15.50
C LEU A 315 -14.02 -10.37 -15.86
N GLU A 316 -15.30 -10.77 -15.99
CA GLU A 316 -15.64 -12.16 -16.33
C GLU A 316 -15.14 -12.56 -17.74
N ASP A 317 -15.07 -11.60 -18.66
CA ASP A 317 -14.53 -11.77 -20.01
C ASP A 317 -12.98 -11.73 -20.09
N GLY A 318 -12.31 -11.57 -18.96
CA GLY A 318 -10.84 -11.53 -18.83
C GLY A 318 -10.22 -10.14 -18.93
N ARG A 319 -10.96 -9.13 -19.39
CA ARG A 319 -10.45 -7.75 -19.43
C ARG A 319 -10.20 -7.20 -18.03
N VAL A 320 -9.43 -6.13 -17.94
CA VAL A 320 -9.02 -5.52 -16.67
C VAL A 320 -9.65 -4.13 -16.53
N LEU A 321 -10.45 -3.97 -15.49
CA LEU A 321 -11.02 -2.69 -15.08
C LEU A 321 -9.99 -1.94 -14.23
N THR A 322 -9.69 -0.72 -14.64
CA THR A 322 -8.74 0.16 -13.96
C THR A 322 -9.45 1.44 -13.52
N SER A 323 -9.41 1.72 -12.23
CA SER A 323 -9.85 2.99 -11.64
C SER A 323 -8.76 4.04 -11.83
N VAL A 324 -9.13 5.27 -12.20
CA VAL A 324 -8.17 6.34 -12.49
C VAL A 324 -8.57 7.62 -11.74
N ARG A 325 -7.64 8.12 -10.91
CA ARG A 325 -7.83 9.38 -10.20
C ARG A 325 -7.93 10.55 -11.15
N ASN A 326 -8.97 11.38 -10.99
CA ASN A 326 -9.11 12.66 -11.64
C ASN A 326 -8.53 13.77 -10.75
N ALA A 327 -7.27 14.10 -10.96
CA ALA A 327 -6.55 15.03 -10.09
C ALA A 327 -6.96 16.52 -10.29
N LYS A 328 -7.90 16.81 -11.18
CA LYS A 328 -8.39 18.18 -11.41
C LYS A 328 -9.13 18.77 -10.20
N ASN A 329 -9.57 17.92 -9.28
CA ASN A 329 -10.34 18.31 -8.09
C ASN A 329 -9.49 18.68 -6.86
N ILE A 330 -8.17 18.78 -6.97
CA ILE A 330 -7.25 18.97 -5.83
C ILE A 330 -7.66 20.14 -4.91
N ASN A 331 -8.30 21.16 -5.44
CA ASN A 331 -8.70 22.35 -4.69
C ASN A 331 -10.17 22.38 -4.23
N GLY A 332 -10.88 21.25 -4.32
CA GLY A 332 -12.19 21.07 -3.67
C GLY A 332 -13.38 21.75 -4.34
N GLY A 333 -13.25 22.24 -5.56
CA GLY A 333 -14.31 23.04 -6.22
C GLY A 333 -15.01 22.41 -7.40
N ASN A 334 -14.56 21.27 -7.91
CA ASN A 334 -15.08 20.72 -9.16
C ASN A 334 -15.66 19.30 -8.93
N ASN A 335 -16.93 19.13 -9.23
CA ASN A 335 -17.64 17.84 -9.24
C ASN A 335 -17.23 16.97 -10.44
N ASN A 336 -15.92 16.75 -10.65
CA ASN A 336 -15.47 15.87 -11.72
C ASN A 336 -15.68 14.40 -11.34
N PRO A 337 -16.17 13.58 -12.25
CA PRO A 337 -16.37 12.16 -12.00
C PRO A 337 -15.03 11.44 -11.85
N ARG A 338 -15.04 10.32 -11.12
CA ARG A 338 -13.97 9.33 -11.17
C ARG A 338 -13.85 8.79 -12.58
N LEU A 339 -12.62 8.52 -13.02
CA LEU A 339 -12.34 7.99 -14.35
C LEU A 339 -12.06 6.49 -14.29
N TYR A 340 -12.22 5.82 -15.43
CA TYR A 340 -11.81 4.43 -15.56
C TYR A 340 -11.38 4.11 -16.99
N ALA A 341 -10.64 3.02 -17.12
CA ALA A 341 -10.27 2.37 -18.37
C ALA A 341 -10.49 0.86 -18.26
N ILE A 342 -10.78 0.22 -19.38
CA ILE A 342 -10.85 -1.24 -19.49
C ILE A 342 -9.83 -1.68 -20.53
N PHE A 343 -8.90 -2.54 -20.12
CA PHE A 343 -7.83 -3.09 -20.95
C PHE A 343 -8.08 -4.57 -21.22
N ASN A 344 -7.59 -5.10 -22.33
CA ASN A 344 -7.34 -6.53 -22.42
C ASN A 344 -6.29 -6.95 -21.40
N ALA A 345 -6.32 -8.21 -20.93
CA ALA A 345 -5.37 -8.70 -19.93
C ALA A 345 -3.91 -8.55 -20.38
N ASP A 346 -3.65 -8.72 -21.68
CA ASP A 346 -2.35 -8.52 -22.33
C ASP A 346 -2.06 -7.06 -22.70
N GLY A 347 -2.98 -6.14 -22.38
CA GLY A 347 -2.87 -4.71 -22.65
C GLY A 347 -2.90 -4.31 -24.13
N THR A 348 -3.23 -5.20 -25.04
CA THR A 348 -3.20 -4.93 -26.49
C THR A 348 -4.34 -4.04 -26.97
N SER A 349 -5.42 -3.92 -26.22
CA SER A 349 -6.54 -3.04 -26.53
C SER A 349 -6.59 -1.88 -25.56
N MET A 350 -6.30 -0.71 -26.07
CA MET A 350 -6.30 0.55 -25.33
C MET A 350 -7.52 1.37 -25.67
N PRO A 351 -8.32 1.79 -24.70
CA PRO A 351 -9.30 2.81 -24.97
C PRO A 351 -8.58 4.13 -25.29
N ASN A 352 -8.90 4.74 -26.41
CA ASN A 352 -8.39 6.08 -26.76
C ASN A 352 -8.86 7.17 -25.78
N ARG A 353 -9.80 6.84 -24.92
CA ARG A 353 -10.40 7.76 -23.94
C ARG A 353 -10.69 7.07 -22.64
N LEU A 354 -10.50 7.83 -21.56
CA LEU A 354 -11.01 7.45 -20.24
C LEU A 354 -12.53 7.62 -20.21
N SER A 355 -13.21 6.65 -19.68
CA SER A 355 -14.64 6.72 -19.37
C SER A 355 -14.85 7.33 -17.98
N LYS A 356 -16.08 7.73 -17.71
CA LYS A 356 -16.48 8.40 -16.46
C LYS A 356 -17.45 7.52 -15.70
N TRP A 357 -17.22 7.37 -14.39
CA TRP A 357 -18.22 6.77 -13.51
C TRP A 357 -19.30 7.77 -13.11
N ASN A 358 -20.39 7.26 -12.58
CA ASN A 358 -21.55 8.05 -12.15
C ASN A 358 -21.40 8.64 -10.73
N PHE A 359 -20.19 8.70 -10.18
CA PHE A 359 -19.91 9.35 -8.90
C PHE A 359 -18.67 10.26 -8.99
N HIS A 360 -18.58 11.21 -8.07
CA HIS A 360 -17.53 12.21 -8.06
C HIS A 360 -16.24 11.69 -7.46
N ASP A 361 -15.10 12.12 -8.00
CA ASP A 361 -13.77 11.81 -7.53
C ASP A 361 -13.34 12.76 -6.39
N GLY A 362 -12.86 12.20 -5.30
CA GLY A 362 -12.24 12.97 -4.20
C GLY A 362 -10.85 13.52 -4.52
N SER A 363 -10.35 13.30 -5.73
CA SER A 363 -8.98 13.63 -6.15
C SER A 363 -7.91 12.98 -5.25
N VAL A 364 -8.14 11.71 -4.93
CA VAL A 364 -7.26 10.86 -4.13
C VAL A 364 -7.11 9.49 -4.78
N ASP A 365 -6.10 8.73 -4.36
CA ASP A 365 -6.07 7.30 -4.69
C ASP A 365 -7.29 6.58 -4.10
N ALA A 366 -7.66 5.48 -4.73
CA ALA A 366 -8.82 4.70 -4.37
C ALA A 366 -8.59 3.23 -4.68
N GLU A 367 -9.32 2.35 -4.02
CA GLU A 367 -9.19 0.91 -4.19
C GLU A 367 -10.47 0.30 -4.70
N GLY A 368 -10.35 -0.84 -5.40
CA GLY A 368 -11.48 -1.68 -5.75
C GLY A 368 -11.14 -3.15 -5.71
N VAL A 369 -12.15 -3.99 -5.55
CA VAL A 369 -12.00 -5.44 -5.48
C VAL A 369 -13.23 -6.15 -6.01
N VAL A 370 -13.04 -7.31 -6.62
CA VAL A 370 -14.16 -8.21 -6.92
C VAL A 370 -14.61 -8.88 -5.62
N TRP A 371 -15.87 -8.68 -5.26
CA TRP A 371 -16.46 -9.28 -4.05
C TRP A 371 -17.02 -10.66 -4.28
N THR A 372 -17.81 -10.80 -5.35
CA THR A 372 -18.38 -12.08 -5.77
C THR A 372 -18.23 -12.24 -7.27
N ARG A 373 -18.16 -13.48 -7.76
CA ARG A 373 -18.13 -13.81 -9.18
C ARG A 373 -19.23 -14.81 -9.52
N LYS A 374 -19.96 -14.54 -10.61
CA LYS A 374 -20.91 -15.49 -11.16
C LYS A 374 -20.20 -16.77 -11.61
N SER A 375 -19.01 -16.65 -12.22
CA SER A 375 -18.18 -17.78 -12.61
C SER A 375 -17.65 -18.61 -11.43
N ALA A 376 -17.71 -18.09 -10.20
CA ALA A 376 -17.37 -18.81 -8.96
C ALA A 376 -18.61 -19.34 -8.21
N GLY A 377 -19.79 -19.40 -8.86
CA GLY A 377 -21.01 -19.97 -8.28
C GLY A 377 -21.89 -18.98 -7.51
N HIS A 378 -21.55 -17.69 -7.49
CA HIS A 378 -22.44 -16.68 -6.92
C HIS A 378 -23.57 -16.32 -7.88
N ASP A 379 -24.64 -15.75 -7.34
CA ASP A 379 -25.82 -15.29 -8.08
C ASP A 379 -25.46 -14.21 -9.13
N ILE A 380 -24.61 -13.23 -8.73
CA ILE A 380 -24.14 -12.14 -9.59
C ILE A 380 -22.66 -11.83 -9.30
N THR A 381 -22.01 -11.18 -10.25
CA THR A 381 -20.70 -10.56 -10.03
C THR A 381 -20.88 -9.20 -9.35
N ARG A 382 -20.18 -9.01 -8.24
CA ARG A 382 -20.15 -7.75 -7.48
C ARG A 382 -18.73 -7.20 -7.46
N ILE A 383 -18.58 -5.94 -7.80
CA ILE A 383 -17.31 -5.20 -7.67
C ILE A 383 -17.51 -4.07 -6.66
N LEU A 384 -16.62 -3.97 -5.71
CA LEU A 384 -16.59 -2.88 -4.73
C LEU A 384 -15.55 -1.83 -5.11
N HIS A 385 -15.80 -0.59 -4.71
CA HIS A 385 -14.88 0.52 -4.82
C HIS A 385 -14.96 1.42 -3.61
N ILE A 386 -13.82 1.76 -3.00
CA ILE A 386 -13.72 2.64 -1.83
C ILE A 386 -12.91 3.88 -2.17
N GLN A 387 -13.40 5.05 -1.80
CA GLN A 387 -12.68 6.32 -1.95
C GLN A 387 -13.14 7.37 -0.98
N ALA A 388 -12.27 8.33 -0.67
CA ALA A 388 -12.66 9.59 -0.09
C ALA A 388 -13.30 10.50 -1.18
N GLY A 389 -14.22 11.35 -0.81
CA GLY A 389 -14.88 12.27 -1.74
C GLY A 389 -16.33 12.55 -1.36
N PRO A 390 -17.06 13.43 -2.07
CA PRO A 390 -16.71 14.05 -3.36
C PRO A 390 -15.94 15.38 -3.28
N TYR A 391 -15.73 15.94 -2.10
CA TYR A 391 -15.22 17.30 -1.93
C TYR A 391 -13.77 17.33 -1.45
N GLY A 392 -12.86 16.80 -2.26
CA GLY A 392 -11.46 16.70 -1.90
C GLY A 392 -11.23 15.56 -0.87
N ARG A 393 -10.29 15.75 0.05
CA ARG A 393 -9.90 14.73 1.04
C ARG A 393 -10.84 14.71 2.25
N LYS A 394 -12.13 14.46 1.99
CA LYS A 394 -13.20 14.40 3.00
C LYS A 394 -14.24 13.34 2.64
N GLY A 395 -14.90 12.82 3.65
CA GLY A 395 -15.82 11.70 3.48
C GLY A 395 -15.10 10.42 3.09
N LEU A 396 -15.70 9.28 3.37
CA LEU A 396 -15.24 7.98 2.91
C LEU A 396 -16.47 7.15 2.55
N LYS A 397 -16.51 6.65 1.32
CA LYS A 397 -17.69 5.96 0.79
C LYS A 397 -17.29 4.66 0.12
N LEU A 398 -18.16 3.66 0.28
CA LEU A 398 -18.05 2.37 -0.39
C LEU A 398 -19.15 2.27 -1.44
N TYR A 399 -18.76 1.95 -2.65
CA TYR A 399 -19.63 1.80 -3.81
C TYR A 399 -19.65 0.35 -4.28
N LEU A 400 -20.78 -0.05 -4.86
CA LEU A 400 -21.02 -1.37 -5.44
C LEU A 400 -21.45 -1.22 -6.91
N SER A 401 -20.81 -1.96 -7.80
CA SER A 401 -21.28 -2.26 -9.15
C SER A 401 -21.70 -3.72 -9.24
N LYS A 402 -22.86 -4.00 -9.82
CA LYS A 402 -23.43 -5.32 -10.07
C LYS A 402 -23.25 -5.69 -11.54
N ASN A 403 -22.97 -6.98 -11.82
CA ASN A 403 -22.87 -7.52 -13.19
C ASN A 403 -21.93 -6.77 -14.13
N GLU A 404 -20.91 -6.09 -13.58
CA GLU A 404 -19.92 -5.32 -14.36
C GLU A 404 -20.53 -4.18 -15.21
N GLU A 405 -21.70 -3.65 -14.81
CA GLU A 405 -22.44 -2.61 -15.56
C GLU A 405 -21.80 -1.22 -15.47
N MET A 406 -20.73 -1.04 -14.69
CA MET A 406 -20.06 0.25 -14.42
C MET A 406 -21.01 1.33 -13.87
N ASN A 407 -22.18 0.91 -13.38
CA ASN A 407 -23.14 1.73 -12.65
C ASN A 407 -22.98 1.49 -11.15
N TRP A 408 -22.53 2.51 -10.44
CA TRP A 408 -22.11 2.39 -9.05
C TRP A 408 -23.14 2.98 -8.09
N GLN A 409 -23.46 2.21 -7.06
CA GLN A 409 -24.34 2.62 -5.96
C GLN A 409 -23.50 2.84 -4.71
N ASN A 410 -23.68 3.98 -4.03
CA ASN A 410 -23.14 4.16 -2.69
C ASN A 410 -23.90 3.25 -1.70
N ILE A 411 -23.26 2.18 -1.26
CA ILE A 411 -23.86 1.21 -0.32
C ILE A 411 -23.51 1.51 1.14
N ARG A 412 -22.46 2.30 1.37
CA ARG A 412 -22.07 2.70 2.73
C ARG A 412 -21.35 4.05 2.71
N THR A 413 -21.86 5.01 3.44
CA THR A 413 -21.11 6.20 3.86
C THR A 413 -20.42 5.86 5.18
N ILE A 414 -19.09 5.62 5.10
CA ILE A 414 -18.25 5.28 6.25
C ILE A 414 -17.98 6.54 7.08
N LEU A 415 -17.58 7.62 6.40
CA LEU A 415 -17.41 8.95 6.99
C LEU A 415 -18.21 9.97 6.20
N ASN A 416 -18.82 10.91 6.89
CA ASN A 416 -19.56 12.01 6.24
C ASN A 416 -18.61 12.99 5.54
N ASP A 417 -19.15 13.80 4.64
CA ASP A 417 -18.40 14.69 3.77
C ASP A 417 -17.70 15.87 4.51
N ASN A 418 -17.88 16.00 5.82
CA ASN A 418 -17.18 16.99 6.65
C ASN A 418 -15.95 16.39 7.36
N THR A 419 -15.88 15.09 7.49
CA THR A 419 -14.76 14.39 8.14
C THR A 419 -13.62 14.17 7.15
N ARG A 420 -12.39 14.50 7.55
CA ARG A 420 -11.22 14.30 6.69
C ARG A 420 -10.91 12.82 6.52
N ALA A 421 -10.74 12.42 5.28
CA ALA A 421 -10.24 11.10 4.88
C ALA A 421 -9.41 11.26 3.59
N CYS A 422 -8.56 10.29 3.29
CA CYS A 422 -7.74 10.36 2.11
C CYS A 422 -7.66 8.99 1.42
N TYR A 423 -6.50 8.35 1.41
CA TYR A 423 -6.27 7.10 0.71
C TYR A 423 -6.93 5.93 1.44
N ALA A 424 -7.38 4.96 0.68
CA ALA A 424 -7.95 3.73 1.22
C ALA A 424 -7.53 2.53 0.39
N SER A 425 -7.36 1.40 1.06
CA SER A 425 -7.12 0.09 0.46
C SER A 425 -8.14 -0.92 0.96
N MET A 426 -8.40 -1.97 0.18
CA MET A 426 -9.46 -2.94 0.44
C MET A 426 -9.08 -4.32 -0.09
N ASP A 427 -9.47 -5.37 0.65
CA ASP A 427 -9.42 -6.76 0.19
C ASP A 427 -10.67 -7.53 0.66
N VAL A 428 -10.86 -8.73 0.15
CA VAL A 428 -11.94 -9.64 0.50
C VAL A 428 -11.36 -10.94 1.04
N ALA A 429 -11.79 -11.31 2.25
CA ALA A 429 -11.41 -12.59 2.85
C ALA A 429 -12.18 -13.77 2.23
N GLY A 430 -11.67 -14.98 2.45
CA GLY A 430 -12.28 -16.19 1.90
C GLY A 430 -13.70 -16.48 2.39
N ASP A 431 -14.10 -15.92 3.53
CA ASP A 431 -15.49 -15.94 4.05
C ASP A 431 -16.39 -14.85 3.45
N GLY A 432 -15.89 -14.07 2.50
CA GLY A 432 -16.63 -12.97 1.86
C GLY A 432 -16.67 -11.69 2.67
N THR A 433 -16.01 -11.62 3.82
CA THR A 433 -15.95 -10.35 4.56
C THR A 433 -15.02 -9.37 3.85
N VAL A 434 -15.46 -8.12 3.80
CA VAL A 434 -14.74 -6.99 3.19
C VAL A 434 -13.89 -6.33 4.25
N ILE A 435 -12.62 -6.16 3.95
CA ILE A 435 -11.62 -5.60 4.84
C ILE A 435 -11.11 -4.31 4.23
N THR A 436 -11.11 -3.22 5.00
CA THR A 436 -10.65 -1.91 4.54
C THR A 436 -9.60 -1.34 5.48
N LEU A 437 -8.68 -0.57 4.92
CA LEU A 437 -7.68 0.21 5.65
C LEU A 437 -7.66 1.62 5.05
N ALA A 438 -7.89 2.66 5.85
CA ALA A 438 -8.05 4.01 5.33
C ALA A 438 -7.36 5.07 6.19
N GLU A 439 -6.94 6.14 5.53
CA GLU A 439 -6.47 7.36 6.17
C GLU A 439 -7.65 8.19 6.65
N GLU A 440 -7.74 8.43 7.95
CA GLU A 440 -8.83 9.15 8.57
C GLU A 440 -8.34 10.11 9.65
N GLN A 441 -8.98 11.26 9.77
CA GLN A 441 -8.75 12.12 10.92
C GLN A 441 -9.67 11.65 12.08
N THR A 442 -9.12 10.87 13.00
CA THR A 442 -9.85 10.32 14.14
C THR A 442 -9.87 11.27 15.34
N ARG A 443 -8.98 12.26 15.33
CA ARG A 443 -8.81 13.23 16.43
C ARG A 443 -8.86 14.65 15.90
N ASP A 444 -9.36 15.57 16.71
CA ASP A 444 -9.33 17.01 16.41
C ASP A 444 -7.89 17.55 16.58
N ASN A 445 -7.06 17.30 15.58
CA ASN A 445 -5.66 17.68 15.59
C ASN A 445 -5.48 19.04 14.90
N LYS A 446 -5.64 20.12 15.67
CA LYS A 446 -5.54 21.51 15.17
C LYS A 446 -4.14 21.91 14.71
N ALA A 447 -3.12 21.11 15.04
CA ALA A 447 -1.73 21.50 14.85
C ALA A 447 -1.20 21.27 13.42
N THR A 448 -1.76 20.34 12.63
CA THR A 448 -1.34 20.10 11.24
C THR A 448 -2.47 19.62 10.36
N THR A 449 -2.62 20.25 9.21
CA THR A 449 -3.72 20.00 8.26
C THR A 449 -3.66 18.65 7.55
N LEU A 450 -2.64 17.81 7.78
CA LEU A 450 -2.35 16.57 7.02
C LEU A 450 -2.04 15.35 7.89
N GLN A 451 -2.38 15.34 9.18
CA GLN A 451 -2.23 14.14 10.00
C GLN A 451 -3.47 13.26 9.85
N TYR A 452 -3.23 12.02 9.44
CA TYR A 452 -4.21 10.95 9.41
C TYR A 452 -3.76 9.85 10.35
N ASP A 453 -4.72 9.17 10.94
CA ASP A 453 -4.53 7.86 11.53
C ASP A 453 -4.91 6.80 10.49
N ILE A 454 -4.43 5.59 10.62
CA ILE A 454 -4.79 4.48 9.74
C ILE A 454 -5.81 3.59 10.46
N VAL A 455 -7.01 3.54 9.91
CA VAL A 455 -8.17 2.87 10.49
C VAL A 455 -8.54 1.64 9.69
N PHE A 456 -8.60 0.52 10.39
CA PHE A 456 -9.06 -0.77 9.91
C PHE A 456 -10.58 -0.90 10.11
N ARG A 457 -11.27 -1.50 9.11
CA ARG A 457 -12.65 -1.96 9.27
C ARG A 457 -12.88 -3.30 8.58
N ARG A 458 -13.80 -4.05 9.13
CA ARG A 458 -14.28 -5.31 8.55
C ARG A 458 -15.78 -5.32 8.54
N TYR A 459 -16.35 -5.70 7.40
CA TYR A 459 -17.79 -5.78 7.15
C TYR A 459 -18.13 -7.14 6.56
N ASN A 460 -19.29 -7.67 6.88
CA ASN A 460 -19.87 -8.75 6.11
C ASN A 460 -20.88 -8.22 5.07
N MET A 461 -21.47 -9.11 4.27
CA MET A 461 -22.43 -8.71 3.24
C MET A 461 -23.71 -8.12 3.87
N PHE A 462 -24.12 -8.62 5.01
CA PHE A 462 -25.31 -8.13 5.73
C PHE A 462 -25.14 -6.69 6.22
N ASP A 463 -23.94 -6.30 6.67
CA ASP A 463 -23.65 -4.91 7.04
C ASP A 463 -23.87 -3.95 5.87
N LEU A 464 -23.48 -4.38 4.66
CA LEU A 464 -23.38 -3.51 3.49
C LEU A 464 -24.64 -3.51 2.62
N THR A 465 -25.33 -4.65 2.49
CA THR A 465 -26.43 -4.81 1.54
C THR A 465 -27.70 -5.41 2.15
N LYS A 466 -27.65 -5.88 3.41
CA LYS A 466 -28.68 -6.70 4.06
C LYS A 466 -28.91 -8.07 3.38
N GLU A 467 -28.04 -8.44 2.42
CA GLU A 467 -27.99 -9.77 1.84
C GLU A 467 -27.04 -10.65 2.67
N VAL A 468 -27.22 -11.98 2.63
CA VAL A 468 -26.33 -12.94 3.30
C VAL A 468 -25.36 -13.51 2.29
N TYR A 469 -24.06 -13.45 2.61
CA TYR A 469 -23.02 -14.04 1.76
C TYR A 469 -23.17 -15.57 1.75
N LYS A 470 -23.30 -16.13 0.56
CA LYS A 470 -23.45 -17.57 0.36
C LYS A 470 -22.15 -18.13 -0.17
N THR A 471 -21.52 -19.03 0.56
CA THR A 471 -20.31 -19.73 0.15
C THR A 471 -20.48 -21.23 0.31
N GLU A 472 -19.78 -22.01 -0.49
CA GLU A 472 -19.75 -23.46 -0.38
C GLU A 472 -19.10 -23.96 0.91
N TRP A 473 -18.20 -23.16 1.52
CA TRP A 473 -17.50 -23.57 2.73
C TRP A 473 -18.42 -23.79 3.94
N TYR A 474 -19.61 -23.14 4.01
CA TYR A 474 -20.61 -23.40 5.04
C TYR A 474 -21.18 -24.81 5.04
N LYS A 475 -21.25 -25.41 3.85
CA LYS A 475 -21.78 -26.78 3.73
C LYS A 475 -20.81 -27.80 4.31
N GLU A 476 -19.56 -27.42 4.45
CA GLU A 476 -18.45 -28.26 4.83
C GLU A 476 -18.12 -28.21 6.34
N ILE A 477 -18.69 -27.24 7.08
CA ILE A 477 -18.54 -27.16 8.52
C ILE A 477 -19.83 -27.63 9.17
N LYS A 478 -19.89 -28.91 9.54
CA LYS A 478 -20.89 -29.34 10.50
C LYS A 478 -20.48 -28.81 11.85
N THR A 479 -21.31 -27.93 12.41
CA THR A 479 -21.23 -27.55 13.84
C THR A 479 -21.26 -28.82 14.69
N LYS A 480 -20.16 -29.07 15.41
CA LYS A 480 -20.14 -30.05 16.49
C LYS A 480 -20.94 -29.54 17.67
#